data_40a71b83db321eb7c8f2176fba3888ee
#
_entry.id   40a71b83db321eb7c8f2176fba3888ee
#
_cell.length_a   1.000
_cell.length_b   1.000
_cell.length_c   1.000
_cell.angle_alpha   90.00
_cell.angle_beta   90.00
_cell.angle_gamma   90.00
#
_symmetry.space_group_name_H-M   'P 1'
#
loop_
_entity.id
_entity.type
_entity.pdbx_description
1 polymer ?
#
loop_
_entity_poly.entity_id
_entity_poly.type
_entity_poly.pdbx_seq_one_letter_code
_entity_poly.pdbx_strand_id
1 'polypeptide(L)'
;MAAPHVRAPGRVAVLGVVGVLGVLLGVLLAGCSGGSGAADQAVDVAAPDSARSAVATGADCLAPQVLDALGFDAAAYTGSRHPDAPDAGVVPDGFTAVSAVTCSTGETLTDAAGRWAAVTASRLEGDVRPLLTALGTPATLPATGTAPTTCAPTAPRTALWLVDAVGAAVRVALPADGCGRLPTALADGIAALDAVDVEHYPVALVEPRPGPSGGTASDGTDASAGG
;
A
#
# COMPACT_ATOMS: atom_id res chain seq x y z
N MET A 1 23.80 32.39 37.00
CA MET A 1 22.97 33.56 36.90
C MET A 1 23.50 34.39 35.73
N ALA A 2 22.97 34.23 34.56
CA ALA A 2 23.13 35.14 33.41
C ALA A 2 22.21 34.63 32.32
N ALA A 3 21.18 35.40 31.96
CA ALA A 3 20.25 35.10 30.88
C ALA A 3 20.87 35.52 29.54
N PRO A 4 20.67 34.79 28.45
CA PRO A 4 21.00 35.24 27.12
C PRO A 4 19.81 35.88 26.40
N HIS A 5 20.20 36.93 25.69
CA HIS A 5 19.38 37.83 24.90
C HIS A 5 18.75 37.17 23.67
N VAL A 6 17.48 37.43 23.48
CA VAL A 6 16.68 37.22 22.25
C VAL A 6 17.10 38.27 21.22
N ARG A 7 17.38 37.85 20.01
CA ARG A 7 17.60 38.73 18.84
C ARG A 7 16.54 38.39 17.77
N ALA A 8 15.72 39.35 17.41
CA ALA A 8 14.64 39.28 16.44
C ALA A 8 15.16 39.37 14.99
N PRO A 9 14.43 38.79 14.01
CA PRO A 9 14.83 38.78 12.61
C PRO A 9 14.31 40.00 11.83
N GLY A 10 15.13 40.41 10.87
CA GLY A 10 14.82 41.47 9.92
C GLY A 10 13.86 41.03 8.85
N ARG A 11 12.89 41.89 8.56
CA ARG A 11 12.00 41.84 7.40
C ARG A 11 12.77 42.29 6.16
N VAL A 12 12.72 41.50 5.09
CA VAL A 12 13.06 41.95 3.74
C VAL A 12 11.80 41.90 2.90
N ALA A 13 11.34 43.07 2.53
CA ALA A 13 10.30 43.28 1.51
C ALA A 13 11.00 43.41 0.15
N VAL A 14 10.52 42.66 -0.84
CA VAL A 14 10.88 42.90 -2.26
C VAL A 14 9.57 43.10 -3.03
N LEU A 15 9.43 44.32 -3.49
CA LEU A 15 8.43 44.79 -4.44
C LEU A 15 8.90 44.59 -5.89
N GLY A 16 7.95 44.42 -6.77
CA GLY A 16 8.04 44.75 -8.19
C GLY A 16 8.22 43.53 -9.09
N VAL A 17 7.58 43.38 -10.22
CA VAL A 17 7.30 44.29 -11.32
C VAL A 17 6.19 43.69 -12.19
N VAL A 18 5.26 44.55 -12.60
CA VAL A 18 4.23 44.38 -13.60
C VAL A 18 4.88 44.43 -15.00
N GLY A 19 4.42 43.60 -15.92
CA GLY A 19 4.82 43.71 -17.35
C GLY A 19 4.07 42.71 -18.20
N VAL A 20 3.10 43.17 -18.81
CA VAL A 20 2.75 43.54 -20.19
C VAL A 20 2.18 42.42 -21.08
N LEU A 21 0.93 42.66 -21.41
CA LEU A 21 0.10 42.23 -22.54
C LEU A 21 0.86 41.89 -23.84
N GLY A 22 0.49 40.74 -24.45
CA GLY A 22 0.81 40.42 -25.85
C GLY A 22 -0.29 39.56 -26.47
N VAL A 23 -1.26 40.25 -27.06
CA VAL A 23 -2.26 39.67 -27.97
C VAL A 23 -1.62 39.50 -29.33
N LEU A 24 -1.64 38.31 -29.90
CA LEU A 24 -1.52 38.15 -31.35
C LEU A 24 -2.43 37.03 -31.87
N LEU A 25 -3.41 37.49 -32.59
CA LEU A 25 -4.35 36.83 -33.45
C LEU A 25 -3.63 36.27 -34.69
N GLY A 26 -3.87 35.04 -35.09
CA GLY A 26 -3.32 34.45 -36.32
C GLY A 26 -4.16 33.27 -36.82
N VAL A 27 -4.99 33.51 -37.64
CA VAL A 27 -5.91 33.01 -38.67
C VAL A 27 -5.43 31.77 -39.42
N LEU A 28 -6.31 30.73 -39.49
CA LEU A 28 -6.70 29.82 -40.58
C LEU A 28 -5.66 29.39 -41.63
N LEU A 29 -5.54 28.04 -41.80
CA LEU A 29 -5.66 27.46 -43.16
C LEU A 29 -6.06 25.96 -43.05
N ALA A 30 -7.18 25.65 -43.67
CA ALA A 30 -7.66 24.31 -43.94
C ALA A 30 -6.78 23.63 -45.00
N GLY A 31 -6.46 22.38 -44.82
CA GLY A 31 -5.78 21.51 -45.77
C GLY A 31 -6.24 20.07 -45.60
N CYS A 32 -7.33 19.71 -46.32
CA CYS A 32 -7.65 18.30 -46.58
C CYS A 32 -6.67 17.76 -47.62
N SER A 33 -5.94 16.71 -47.30
CA SER A 33 -5.36 15.83 -48.32
C SER A 33 -5.42 14.41 -47.79
N GLY A 34 -6.23 13.60 -48.45
CA GLY A 34 -6.35 12.17 -48.21
C GLY A 34 -5.03 11.43 -48.53
N GLY A 35 -4.68 10.52 -47.67
CA GLY A 35 -3.61 9.56 -47.83
C GLY A 35 -4.01 8.32 -47.06
N SER A 36 -4.55 7.31 -47.79
CA SER A 36 -4.79 5.98 -47.26
C SER A 36 -3.42 5.32 -47.03
N GLY A 37 -2.87 5.50 -45.85
CA GLY A 37 -1.78 4.73 -45.33
C GLY A 37 -2.34 3.98 -44.13
N ALA A 38 -2.45 2.65 -44.21
CA ALA A 38 -2.64 1.81 -43.06
C ALA A 38 -1.38 1.94 -42.18
N ALA A 39 -1.34 3.00 -41.39
CA ALA A 39 -0.41 3.08 -40.26
C ALA A 39 -0.97 2.18 -39.19
N ASP A 40 -0.24 1.15 -38.90
CA ASP A 40 -0.30 0.37 -37.69
C ASP A 40 -0.33 1.37 -36.52
N GLN A 41 -1.54 1.71 -36.06
CA GLN A 41 -1.69 2.51 -34.85
C GLN A 41 -1.30 1.59 -33.70
N ALA A 42 -0.01 1.63 -33.36
CA ALA A 42 0.39 1.26 -32.03
C ALA A 42 -0.53 2.08 -31.10
N VAL A 43 -1.52 1.41 -30.55
CA VAL A 43 -2.32 1.95 -29.45
C VAL A 43 -1.33 2.12 -28.34
N ASP A 44 -0.86 3.36 -28.20
CA ASP A 44 -0.13 3.78 -27.01
C ASP A 44 -1.12 3.60 -25.86
N VAL A 45 -1.14 2.41 -25.28
CA VAL A 45 -1.84 2.16 -24.02
C VAL A 45 -1.07 2.98 -23.02
N ALA A 46 -1.47 4.24 -22.89
CA ALA A 46 -1.02 5.08 -21.80
C ALA A 46 -1.12 4.22 -20.53
N ALA A 47 0.02 3.94 -19.92
CA ALA A 47 0.06 3.33 -18.62
C ALA A 47 -0.95 4.13 -17.77
N PRO A 48 -1.86 3.46 -17.01
CA PRO A 48 -2.85 4.18 -16.23
C PRO A 48 -2.09 5.25 -15.47
N ASP A 49 -2.47 6.51 -15.68
CA ASP A 49 -1.94 7.65 -14.95
C ASP A 49 -2.08 7.26 -13.47
N SER A 50 -1.00 6.79 -12.87
CA SER A 50 -1.02 6.39 -11.47
C SER A 50 -1.31 7.67 -10.70
N ALA A 51 -2.57 7.84 -10.31
CA ALA A 51 -3.01 9.03 -9.60
C ALA A 51 -2.10 9.23 -8.39
N ARG A 52 -1.82 10.50 -8.07
CA ARG A 52 -1.09 10.81 -6.84
C ARG A 52 -1.90 10.32 -5.66
N SER A 53 -1.26 9.62 -4.74
CA SER A 53 -1.90 9.20 -3.50
C SER A 53 -2.25 10.43 -2.66
N ALA A 54 -3.43 10.43 -2.05
CA ALA A 54 -3.76 11.45 -1.06
C ALA A 54 -2.98 11.21 0.24
N VAL A 55 -2.73 12.29 0.99
CA VAL A 55 -2.05 12.21 2.28
C VAL A 55 -3.07 11.85 3.36
N ALA A 56 -2.82 10.78 4.08
CA ALA A 56 -3.58 10.35 5.26
C ALA A 56 -2.94 10.89 6.55
N THR A 57 -3.69 10.88 7.64
CA THR A 57 -3.20 11.30 8.97
C THR A 57 -2.19 10.33 9.58
N GLY A 58 -2.08 9.11 9.04
CA GLY A 58 -1.16 8.07 9.47
C GLY A 58 -1.27 6.83 8.60
N ALA A 59 -0.31 5.93 8.73
CA ALA A 59 -0.35 4.61 8.11
C ALA A 59 -1.28 3.69 8.90
N ASP A 60 -2.15 2.97 8.21
CA ASP A 60 -3.08 2.02 8.82
C ASP A 60 -3.15 0.73 8.01
N CYS A 61 -2.60 -0.34 8.57
CA CYS A 61 -2.55 -1.66 7.96
C CYS A 61 -3.89 -2.42 8.00
N LEU A 62 -4.85 -1.95 8.81
CA LEU A 62 -6.15 -2.57 8.97
C LEU A 62 -7.27 -1.76 8.28
N ALA A 63 -6.93 -0.67 7.60
CA ALA A 63 -7.88 0.06 6.78
C ALA A 63 -8.47 -0.86 5.69
N PRO A 64 -9.79 -0.77 5.37
CA PRO A 64 -10.45 -1.68 4.44
C PRO A 64 -9.74 -1.82 3.09
N GLN A 65 -9.30 -0.73 2.49
CA GLN A 65 -8.60 -0.73 1.19
C GLN A 65 -7.21 -1.39 1.28
N VAL A 66 -6.58 -1.41 2.46
CA VAL A 66 -5.31 -2.12 2.68
C VAL A 66 -5.57 -3.62 2.83
N LEU A 67 -6.58 -4.00 3.61
CA LEU A 67 -6.98 -5.41 3.76
C LEU A 67 -7.33 -6.03 2.41
N ASP A 68 -8.12 -5.34 1.59
CA ASP A 68 -8.48 -5.80 0.24
C ASP A 68 -7.24 -5.97 -0.64
N ALA A 69 -6.31 -5.02 -0.62
CA ALA A 69 -5.06 -5.11 -1.37
C ALA A 69 -4.18 -6.29 -0.91
N LEU A 70 -4.22 -6.61 0.38
CA LEU A 70 -3.54 -7.78 0.94
C LEU A 70 -4.29 -9.09 0.65
N GLY A 71 -5.51 -9.01 0.11
CA GLY A 71 -6.34 -10.17 -0.28
C GLY A 71 -7.19 -10.74 0.84
N PHE A 72 -7.44 -9.95 1.87
CA PHE A 72 -8.44 -10.25 2.87
C PHE A 72 -9.81 -9.68 2.46
N ASP A 73 -10.87 -10.29 2.91
CA ASP A 73 -12.21 -9.70 2.83
C ASP A 73 -12.36 -8.68 3.97
N ALA A 74 -12.24 -7.40 3.64
CA ALA A 74 -12.35 -6.33 4.62
C ALA A 74 -13.73 -6.29 5.31
N ALA A 75 -14.80 -6.75 4.62
CA ALA A 75 -16.15 -6.82 5.21
C ALA A 75 -16.28 -7.94 6.25
N ALA A 76 -15.44 -8.97 6.16
CA ALA A 76 -15.39 -10.07 7.13
C ALA A 76 -14.50 -9.78 8.35
N TYR A 77 -13.76 -8.68 8.34
CA TYR A 77 -12.92 -8.28 9.48
C TYR A 77 -13.80 -7.87 10.66
N THR A 78 -13.61 -8.56 11.79
CA THR A 78 -14.44 -8.38 13.00
C THR A 78 -13.78 -7.54 14.10
N GLY A 79 -12.58 -7.00 13.84
CA GLY A 79 -11.88 -6.12 14.77
C GLY A 79 -12.47 -4.72 14.84
N SER A 80 -11.71 -3.80 15.38
CA SER A 80 -12.09 -2.38 15.47
C SER A 80 -12.31 -1.79 14.08
N ARG A 81 -13.22 -0.81 13.99
CA ARG A 81 -13.40 -0.07 12.73
C ARG A 81 -12.20 0.85 12.50
N HIS A 82 -11.65 0.80 11.30
CA HIS A 82 -10.59 1.65 10.82
C HIS A 82 -11.12 2.65 9.80
N PRO A 83 -10.54 3.86 9.71
CA PRO A 83 -10.91 4.81 8.66
C PRO A 83 -10.48 4.29 7.29
N ASP A 84 -11.15 4.79 6.25
CA ASP A 84 -10.79 4.47 4.88
C ASP A 84 -9.38 5.00 4.55
N ALA A 85 -8.57 4.14 3.93
CA ALA A 85 -7.27 4.54 3.40
C ALA A 85 -7.42 5.17 2.01
N PRO A 86 -6.59 6.17 1.65
CA PRO A 86 -6.51 6.63 0.27
C PRO A 86 -6.06 5.52 -0.67
N ASP A 87 -6.39 5.69 -1.95
CA ASP A 87 -5.90 4.81 -3.00
C ASP A 87 -4.37 4.84 -3.05
N ALA A 88 -3.78 3.67 -3.31
CA ALA A 88 -2.35 3.60 -3.53
C ALA A 88 -1.99 4.30 -4.84
N GLY A 89 -0.96 5.14 -4.81
CA GLY A 89 -0.58 5.95 -5.96
C GLY A 89 0.88 6.35 -5.97
N VAL A 90 1.19 7.33 -6.80
CA VAL A 90 2.51 7.95 -6.85
C VAL A 90 2.66 8.89 -5.65
N VAL A 91 3.87 8.99 -5.12
CA VAL A 91 4.19 9.92 -4.03
C VAL A 91 3.91 11.35 -4.49
N PRO A 92 3.12 12.14 -3.74
CA PRO A 92 2.83 13.53 -4.10
C PRO A 92 4.07 14.41 -4.09
N ASP A 93 4.09 15.41 -4.99
CA ASP A 93 5.16 16.42 -4.98
C ASP A 93 5.22 17.13 -3.63
N GLY A 94 6.42 17.31 -3.10
CA GLY A 94 6.63 17.99 -1.83
C GLY A 94 6.44 17.11 -0.58
N PHE A 95 5.99 15.87 -0.72
CA PHE A 95 5.95 14.93 0.40
C PHE A 95 7.38 14.46 0.73
N THR A 96 7.78 14.61 1.99
CA THR A 96 9.12 14.26 2.45
C THR A 96 9.03 13.09 3.43
N ALA A 97 9.24 11.88 2.94
CA ALA A 97 9.27 10.69 3.76
C ALA A 97 10.54 10.64 4.64
N VAL A 98 10.37 10.22 5.90
CA VAL A 98 11.46 9.97 6.85
C VAL A 98 11.47 8.53 7.37
N SER A 99 10.36 7.81 7.19
CA SER A 99 10.21 6.42 7.56
C SER A 99 9.19 5.74 6.64
N ALA A 100 9.03 4.43 6.79
CA ALA A 100 8.03 3.66 6.07
C ALA A 100 7.28 2.72 7.02
N VAL A 101 6.09 2.29 6.58
CA VAL A 101 5.36 1.18 7.22
C VAL A 101 5.02 0.16 6.14
N THR A 102 5.40 -1.08 6.36
CA THR A 102 4.95 -2.19 5.53
C THR A 102 3.82 -2.95 6.23
N CYS A 103 2.79 -3.26 5.45
CA CYS A 103 1.72 -4.16 5.86
C CYS A 103 1.87 -5.44 5.03
N SER A 104 2.11 -6.57 5.65
CA SER A 104 2.36 -7.83 4.92
C SER A 104 1.50 -8.98 5.44
N THR A 105 1.31 -9.98 4.57
CA THR A 105 0.65 -11.25 4.91
C THR A 105 1.70 -12.33 5.13
N GLY A 106 1.26 -13.50 5.60
CA GLY A 106 2.10 -14.70 5.74
C GLY A 106 2.22 -15.21 7.17
N GLU A 107 2.00 -14.36 8.15
CA GLU A 107 1.97 -14.75 9.55
C GLU A 107 0.64 -15.39 9.96
N THR A 108 0.71 -16.27 10.95
CA THR A 108 -0.46 -16.88 11.58
C THR A 108 -0.40 -16.72 13.07
N LEU A 109 -1.54 -16.41 13.67
CA LEU A 109 -1.73 -16.34 15.12
C LEU A 109 -2.66 -17.44 15.57
N THR A 110 -2.50 -17.90 16.81
CA THR A 110 -3.37 -18.93 17.41
C THR A 110 -3.92 -18.43 18.73
N ASP A 111 -5.24 -18.56 18.91
CA ASP A 111 -5.93 -18.21 20.16
C ASP A 111 -6.96 -19.26 20.56
N ALA A 112 -7.88 -18.91 21.47
CA ALA A 112 -8.95 -19.79 21.90
C ALA A 112 -9.98 -20.12 20.80
N ALA A 113 -10.15 -19.25 19.81
CA ALA A 113 -11.07 -19.46 18.69
C ALA A 113 -10.47 -20.36 17.61
N GLY A 114 -9.13 -20.39 17.46
CA GLY A 114 -8.45 -21.20 16.47
C GLY A 114 -7.20 -20.54 15.91
N ARG A 115 -6.92 -20.78 14.62
CA ARG A 115 -5.78 -20.22 13.89
C ARG A 115 -6.27 -19.13 12.94
N TRP A 116 -5.58 -18.00 12.99
CA TRP A 116 -5.87 -16.80 12.21
C TRP A 116 -4.80 -16.53 11.19
N ALA A 117 -5.16 -16.13 9.99
CA ALA A 117 -4.28 -15.39 9.13
C ALA A 117 -4.14 -13.97 9.67
N ALA A 118 -2.91 -13.46 9.69
CA ALA A 118 -2.59 -12.18 10.30
C ALA A 118 -2.01 -11.19 9.27
N VAL A 119 -2.21 -9.90 9.55
CA VAL A 119 -1.46 -8.81 8.96
C VAL A 119 -0.32 -8.46 9.90
N THR A 120 0.89 -8.39 9.36
CA THR A 120 2.07 -7.86 10.06
C THR A 120 2.26 -6.41 9.63
N ALA A 121 2.19 -5.49 10.59
CA ALA A 121 2.57 -4.09 10.41
C ALA A 121 4.00 -3.91 10.93
N SER A 122 4.91 -3.45 10.07
CA SER A 122 6.29 -3.19 10.45
C SER A 122 6.63 -1.73 10.18
N ARG A 123 6.98 -1.00 11.23
CA ARG A 123 7.53 0.34 11.13
C ARG A 123 9.02 0.26 10.85
N LEU A 124 9.42 0.91 9.77
CA LEU A 124 10.77 0.86 9.23
C LEU A 124 11.42 2.23 9.30
N GLU A 125 12.63 2.30 9.84
CA GLU A 125 13.42 3.52 9.96
C GLU A 125 14.81 3.35 9.33
N GLY A 126 15.45 4.46 8.98
CA GLY A 126 16.77 4.46 8.35
C GLY A 126 16.84 5.38 7.15
N ASP A 127 17.77 5.12 6.24
CA ASP A 127 17.88 5.90 5.00
C ASP A 127 16.83 5.47 3.97
N VAL A 128 15.77 6.23 3.85
CA VAL A 128 14.68 5.96 2.91
C VAL A 128 15.02 6.28 1.45
N ARG A 129 16.15 6.93 1.15
CA ARG A 129 16.52 7.36 -0.21
C ARG A 129 16.63 6.19 -1.21
N PRO A 130 17.24 5.04 -0.88
CA PRO A 130 17.26 3.90 -1.80
C PRO A 130 15.86 3.41 -2.17
N LEU A 131 14.96 3.34 -1.19
CA LEU A 131 13.56 2.99 -1.38
C LEU A 131 12.85 3.99 -2.30
N LEU A 132 12.99 5.30 -2.04
CA LEU A 132 12.40 6.36 -2.87
C LEU A 132 12.94 6.33 -4.30
N THR A 133 14.23 6.06 -4.47
CA THR A 133 14.85 5.90 -5.80
C THR A 133 14.26 4.72 -6.55
N ALA A 134 14.09 3.58 -5.88
CA ALA A 134 13.48 2.38 -6.48
C ALA A 134 12.02 2.61 -6.88
N LEU A 135 11.25 3.37 -6.07
CA LEU A 135 9.86 3.73 -6.38
C LEU A 135 9.75 4.69 -7.58
N GLY A 136 10.72 5.61 -7.76
CA GLY A 136 10.77 6.53 -8.90
C GLY A 136 11.30 5.91 -10.18
N THR A 137 11.85 4.71 -10.15
CA THR A 137 12.37 4.02 -11.33
C THR A 137 11.22 3.25 -12.01
N PRO A 138 10.96 3.49 -13.31
CA PRO A 138 9.98 2.69 -14.05
C PRO A 138 10.34 1.21 -13.92
N ALA A 139 9.45 0.42 -13.32
CA ALA A 139 9.66 -1.01 -13.23
C ALA A 139 9.58 -1.60 -14.64
N THR A 140 10.67 -2.13 -15.14
CA THR A 140 10.65 -3.05 -16.27
C THR A 140 9.99 -4.35 -15.80
N LEU A 141 8.66 -4.34 -15.73
CA LEU A 141 7.91 -5.57 -15.58
C LEU A 141 8.16 -6.41 -16.84
N PRO A 142 8.37 -7.73 -16.73
CA PRO A 142 8.41 -8.59 -17.92
C PRO A 142 7.16 -8.27 -18.74
N ALA A 143 7.37 -8.00 -20.04
CA ALA A 143 6.28 -7.68 -20.95
C ALA A 143 5.10 -8.63 -20.70
N THR A 144 3.92 -8.05 -20.58
CA THR A 144 2.64 -8.73 -20.39
C THR A 144 2.41 -9.73 -21.53
N GLY A 145 3.03 -10.88 -21.49
CA GLY A 145 2.99 -11.88 -22.56
C GLY A 145 2.74 -13.30 -22.08
N THR A 146 3.09 -13.60 -20.87
CA THR A 146 2.80 -14.93 -20.30
C THR A 146 2.80 -14.80 -18.79
N ALA A 147 1.61 -14.65 -18.21
CA ALA A 147 1.50 -14.87 -16.78
C ALA A 147 2.10 -16.26 -16.51
N PRO A 148 3.06 -16.40 -15.60
CA PRO A 148 3.62 -17.70 -15.28
C PRO A 148 2.46 -18.61 -14.89
N THR A 149 2.32 -19.74 -15.57
CA THR A 149 1.21 -20.68 -15.40
C THR A 149 1.20 -21.29 -13.99
N THR A 150 2.29 -21.13 -13.26
CA THR A 150 2.47 -21.57 -11.87
C THR A 150 3.34 -20.57 -11.13
N CYS A 151 2.75 -19.82 -10.22
CA CYS A 151 3.54 -19.10 -9.23
C CYS A 151 4.08 -20.12 -8.20
N ALA A 152 5.35 -20.02 -7.84
CA ALA A 152 5.88 -20.66 -6.62
C ALA A 152 4.99 -20.26 -5.42
N PRO A 153 5.04 -20.95 -4.25
CA PRO A 153 4.19 -20.64 -3.10
C PRO A 153 4.05 -19.15 -2.94
N THR A 154 2.82 -18.68 -2.88
CA THR A 154 2.43 -17.27 -2.99
C THR A 154 3.33 -16.40 -2.12
N ALA A 155 4.09 -15.50 -2.73
CA ALA A 155 4.87 -14.54 -1.97
C ALA A 155 3.92 -13.72 -1.07
N PRO A 156 4.33 -13.36 0.15
CA PRO A 156 3.53 -12.50 1.02
C PRO A 156 3.13 -11.23 0.24
N ARG A 157 1.84 -10.89 0.26
CA ARG A 157 1.40 -9.61 -0.28
C ARG A 157 1.85 -8.50 0.64
N THR A 158 2.23 -7.38 0.06
CA THR A 158 2.75 -6.24 0.80
C THR A 158 2.08 -4.96 0.32
N ALA A 159 1.63 -4.13 1.25
CA ALA A 159 1.29 -2.74 1.02
C ALA A 159 2.34 -1.87 1.71
N LEU A 160 2.62 -0.71 1.13
CA LEU A 160 3.65 0.21 1.61
C LEU A 160 3.06 1.59 1.86
N TRP A 161 3.41 2.16 2.99
CA TRP A 161 3.19 3.55 3.34
C TRP A 161 4.54 4.23 3.51
N LEU A 162 4.65 5.45 3.00
CA LEU A 162 5.73 6.37 3.35
C LEU A 162 5.20 7.36 4.38
N VAL A 163 5.98 7.64 5.41
CA VAL A 163 5.56 8.45 6.55
C VAL A 163 6.51 9.64 6.69
N ASP A 164 5.96 10.83 6.89
CA ASP A 164 6.71 12.05 7.11
C ASP A 164 7.07 12.28 8.60
N ALA A 165 7.77 13.37 8.88
CA ALA A 165 8.25 13.69 10.23
C ALA A 165 7.11 14.03 11.23
N VAL A 166 5.90 14.32 10.77
CA VAL A 166 4.75 14.61 11.64
C VAL A 166 3.76 13.45 11.71
N GLY A 167 4.10 12.31 11.06
CA GLY A 167 3.30 11.09 11.07
C GLY A 167 2.24 11.01 9.96
N ALA A 168 2.14 12.02 9.10
CA ALA A 168 1.28 11.92 7.92
C ALA A 168 1.82 10.88 6.94
N ALA A 169 0.94 10.17 6.25
CA ALA A 169 1.34 9.02 5.45
C ALA A 169 0.73 9.03 4.05
N VAL A 170 1.47 8.48 3.08
CA VAL A 170 0.99 8.24 1.72
C VAL A 170 1.09 6.76 1.39
N ARG A 171 0.03 6.20 0.83
CA ARG A 171 0.00 4.81 0.38
C ARG A 171 0.58 4.71 -1.02
N VAL A 172 1.63 3.91 -1.20
CA VAL A 172 2.36 3.84 -2.47
C VAL A 172 1.87 2.66 -3.30
N ALA A 173 1.65 2.90 -4.61
CA ALA A 173 1.41 1.84 -5.56
C ALA A 173 2.70 1.04 -5.77
N LEU A 174 2.69 -0.24 -5.39
CA LEU A 174 3.82 -1.12 -5.57
C LEU A 174 3.70 -1.87 -6.91
N PRO A 175 4.68 -1.75 -7.81
CA PRO A 175 4.75 -2.61 -8.98
C PRO A 175 5.02 -4.04 -8.50
N ALA A 176 4.22 -4.99 -8.99
CA ALA A 176 4.42 -6.40 -8.69
C ALA A 176 4.28 -7.21 -9.97
N ASP A 177 5.01 -8.32 -10.08
CA ASP A 177 4.83 -9.26 -11.18
C ASP A 177 3.49 -10.03 -11.04
N GLY A 178 3.16 -10.86 -12.04
CA GLY A 178 1.93 -11.66 -12.01
C GLY A 178 1.82 -12.64 -10.83
N CYS A 179 2.89 -12.82 -10.05
CA CYS A 179 2.94 -13.63 -8.82
C CYS A 179 2.98 -12.79 -7.55
N GLY A 180 2.85 -11.45 -7.64
CA GLY A 180 2.87 -10.56 -6.49
C GLY A 180 4.27 -10.24 -5.95
N ARG A 181 5.34 -10.60 -6.68
CA ARG A 181 6.71 -10.31 -6.24
C ARG A 181 7.10 -8.88 -6.63
N LEU A 182 7.74 -8.20 -5.71
CA LEU A 182 8.28 -6.87 -5.94
C LEU A 182 9.55 -6.94 -6.81
N PRO A 183 9.85 -5.88 -7.61
CA PRO A 183 11.16 -5.73 -8.23
C PRO A 183 12.27 -5.79 -7.19
N THR A 184 13.40 -6.41 -7.54
CA THR A 184 14.53 -6.61 -6.61
C THR A 184 15.00 -5.30 -5.98
N ALA A 185 15.15 -4.23 -6.76
CA ALA A 185 15.59 -2.94 -6.23
C ALA A 185 14.63 -2.38 -5.16
N LEU A 186 13.32 -2.63 -5.31
CA LEU A 186 12.32 -2.19 -4.35
C LEU A 186 12.35 -3.06 -3.08
N ALA A 187 12.47 -4.37 -3.26
CA ALA A 187 12.63 -5.30 -2.13
C ALA A 187 13.90 -5.00 -1.33
N ASP A 188 15.03 -4.75 -2.01
CA ASP A 188 16.29 -4.35 -1.39
C ASP A 188 16.19 -3.00 -0.67
N GLY A 189 15.48 -2.03 -1.27
CA GLY A 189 15.23 -0.72 -0.65
C GLY A 189 14.40 -0.82 0.64
N ILE A 190 13.45 -1.74 0.69
CA ILE A 190 12.69 -2.04 1.93
C ILE A 190 13.59 -2.76 2.94
N ALA A 191 14.32 -3.78 2.50
CA ALA A 191 15.19 -4.60 3.35
C ALA A 191 16.40 -3.82 3.94
N ALA A 192 16.76 -2.68 3.35
CA ALA A 192 17.81 -1.80 3.86
C ALA A 192 17.37 -0.94 5.06
N LEU A 193 16.08 -0.93 5.39
CA LEU A 193 15.54 -0.22 6.54
C LEU A 193 15.47 -1.15 7.76
N ASP A 194 15.64 -0.59 8.95
CA ASP A 194 15.54 -1.31 10.21
C ASP A 194 14.09 -1.36 10.69
N ALA A 195 13.58 -2.55 10.99
CA ALA A 195 12.28 -2.71 11.63
C ALA A 195 12.40 -2.35 13.11
N VAL A 196 11.85 -1.21 13.49
CA VAL A 196 11.90 -0.68 14.86
C VAL A 196 10.66 -1.03 15.69
N ASP A 197 9.59 -1.40 15.01
CA ASP A 197 8.35 -1.86 15.62
C ASP A 197 7.66 -2.85 14.70
N VAL A 198 7.15 -3.96 15.27
CA VAL A 198 6.47 -5.03 14.54
C VAL A 198 5.26 -5.48 15.33
N GLU A 199 4.09 -5.35 14.71
CA GLU A 199 2.83 -5.77 15.29
C GLU A 199 2.13 -6.78 14.39
N HIS A 200 1.43 -7.73 15.00
CA HIS A 200 0.67 -8.77 14.29
C HIS A 200 -0.80 -8.68 14.66
N TYR A 201 -1.65 -8.56 13.67
CA TYR A 201 -3.09 -8.41 13.85
C TYR A 201 -3.82 -9.61 13.27
N PRO A 202 -4.62 -10.36 14.05
CA PRO A 202 -5.47 -11.43 13.53
C PRO A 202 -6.58 -10.80 12.66
N VAL A 203 -6.68 -11.24 11.41
CA VAL A 203 -7.64 -10.67 10.46
C VAL A 203 -8.71 -11.68 10.04
N ALA A 204 -8.31 -12.88 9.68
CA ALA A 204 -9.24 -13.91 9.20
C ALA A 204 -9.02 -15.24 9.91
N LEU A 205 -10.08 -15.81 10.49
CA LEU A 205 -10.05 -17.13 11.10
C LEU A 205 -9.95 -18.19 10.01
N VAL A 206 -8.80 -18.81 9.85
CA VAL A 206 -8.53 -19.82 8.81
C VAL A 206 -8.76 -21.25 9.26
N GLU A 207 -8.68 -21.48 10.56
CA GLU A 207 -8.92 -22.82 11.15
C GLU A 207 -9.58 -22.66 12.52
N PRO A 208 -10.91 -22.81 12.60
CA PRO A 208 -11.62 -22.79 13.87
C PRO A 208 -11.15 -23.93 14.78
N ARG A 209 -11.08 -23.69 16.09
CA ARG A 209 -10.81 -24.75 17.05
C ARG A 209 -11.99 -25.72 17.07
N PRO A 210 -11.76 -27.05 16.99
CA PRO A 210 -12.82 -28.03 17.19
C PRO A 210 -13.50 -27.79 18.55
N GLY A 211 -14.81 -27.64 18.53
CA GLY A 211 -15.58 -27.58 19.76
C GLY A 211 -15.39 -28.87 20.57
N PRO A 212 -15.63 -28.86 21.88
CA PRO A 212 -15.65 -30.09 22.65
C PRO A 212 -16.65 -31.02 21.97
N SER A 213 -16.16 -32.17 21.50
CA SER A 213 -17.04 -33.20 20.93
C SER A 213 -18.07 -33.52 21.99
N GLY A 214 -19.33 -33.16 21.75
CA GLY A 214 -20.43 -33.50 22.64
C GLY A 214 -20.44 -35.01 22.76
N GLY A 215 -19.91 -35.52 23.89
CA GLY A 215 -20.04 -36.91 24.21
C GLY A 215 -21.52 -37.24 24.19
N THR A 216 -21.93 -38.09 23.25
CA THR A 216 -23.23 -38.73 23.26
C THR A 216 -23.32 -39.41 24.61
N ALA A 217 -24.09 -38.83 25.54
CA ALA A 217 -24.51 -39.52 26.74
C ALA A 217 -25.27 -40.74 26.24
N SER A 218 -24.63 -41.91 26.29
CA SER A 218 -25.33 -43.19 26.13
C SER A 218 -26.28 -43.28 27.31
N ASP A 219 -27.55 -42.98 27.02
CA ASP A 219 -28.66 -43.23 27.93
C ASP A 219 -28.77 -44.74 28.09
N GLY A 220 -28.09 -45.25 29.11
CA GLY A 220 -28.17 -46.65 29.54
C GLY A 220 -29.55 -46.88 30.15
N THR A 221 -30.52 -47.21 29.35
CA THR A 221 -31.79 -47.70 29.83
C THR A 221 -31.58 -49.11 30.37
N ASP A 222 -31.29 -49.18 31.66
CA ASP A 222 -31.35 -50.44 32.43
C ASP A 222 -32.80 -50.86 32.60
N ALA A 223 -33.24 -51.73 31.69
CA ALA A 223 -34.52 -52.43 31.80
C ALA A 223 -34.32 -53.57 32.84
N SER A 224 -34.62 -53.28 34.09
CA SER A 224 -34.72 -54.28 35.14
C SER A 224 -36.07 -55.03 34.96
N ALA A 225 -36.02 -56.19 34.34
CA ALA A 225 -37.14 -57.13 34.35
C ALA A 225 -37.10 -57.92 35.66
N GLY A 226 -38.02 -57.61 36.58
CA GLY A 226 -38.34 -58.40 37.73
C GLY A 226 -39.38 -59.50 37.35
N GLY A 227 -39.02 -60.74 37.65
CA GLY A 227 -39.93 -61.89 37.67
C GLY A 227 -40.40 -62.13 39.08
#